data_7271f05f842d1c21350f7cbb24a46d13
#
_entry.id   7271f05f842d1c21350f7cbb24a46d13
#
_cell.length_a   1.000
_cell.length_b   1.000
_cell.length_c   1.000
_cell.angle_alpha   90.00
_cell.angle_beta   90.00
_cell.angle_gamma   90.00
#
_symmetry.space_group_name_H-M   'P 1'
#
loop_
_entity.id
_entity.type
_entity.pdbx_description
1 polymer ?
#
loop_
_entity_poly.entity_id
_entity_poly.type
_entity_poly.pdbx_seq_one_letter_code
_entity_poly.pdbx_strand_id
1 'polypeptide(L)'
;MSRIGGRPRQVETEDIVRVGRELGLSRLSMNAVAERLGVSSTALYRHVDGRWGLENLVGESILNDLRLDDDPEHDTVRHLLSVGLQLRSFILGHPGLAAYVQTLFPRGEGGRMLLAAEVEALGRRGYAPDAAIVLASAVASIAIGYAAAEDVQRERAEGRSEQE
;
A
#
# COMPACT_ATOMS: atom_id res chain seq x y z
N MET A 1 -16.07 30.97 -36.30
CA MET A 1 -15.17 30.58 -35.19
C MET A 1 -15.39 29.10 -34.88
N SER A 2 -14.48 28.26 -35.35
CA SER A 2 -14.60 26.80 -35.29
C SER A 2 -14.13 26.33 -33.91
N ARG A 3 -15.03 25.72 -33.11
CA ARG A 3 -14.67 24.99 -31.88
C ARG A 3 -13.94 23.72 -32.32
N ILE A 4 -12.62 23.72 -32.15
CA ILE A 4 -11.81 22.50 -32.25
C ILE A 4 -12.20 21.61 -31.09
N GLY A 5 -13.14 20.69 -31.32
CA GLY A 5 -13.48 19.61 -30.40
C GLY A 5 -12.31 18.63 -30.36
N GLY A 6 -11.39 18.82 -29.43
CA GLY A 6 -10.40 17.81 -29.11
C GLY A 6 -11.12 16.55 -28.64
N ARG A 7 -10.75 15.39 -29.19
CA ARG A 7 -11.23 14.07 -28.74
C ARG A 7 -11.03 14.00 -27.23
N PRO A 8 -12.04 13.61 -26.42
CA PRO A 8 -11.88 13.48 -24.99
C PRO A 8 -10.64 12.62 -24.72
N ARG A 9 -9.74 13.10 -23.86
CA ARG A 9 -8.55 12.35 -23.46
C ARG A 9 -9.02 11.05 -22.86
N GLN A 10 -8.65 9.93 -23.46
CA GLN A 10 -8.97 8.62 -22.97
C GLN A 10 -8.12 8.41 -21.71
N VAL A 11 -8.77 8.16 -20.56
CA VAL A 11 -8.09 7.85 -19.30
C VAL A 11 -7.63 6.41 -19.40
N GLU A 12 -6.38 6.16 -19.06
CA GLU A 12 -5.83 4.81 -18.91
C GLU A 12 -5.67 4.48 -17.42
N THR A 13 -5.61 3.19 -17.10
CA THR A 13 -5.46 2.72 -15.71
C THR A 13 -4.16 3.25 -15.08
N GLU A 14 -3.10 3.37 -15.87
CA GLU A 14 -1.80 3.91 -15.48
C GLU A 14 -1.89 5.38 -15.05
N ASP A 15 -2.74 6.18 -15.70
CA ASP A 15 -2.98 7.57 -15.30
C ASP A 15 -3.65 7.64 -13.93
N ILE A 16 -4.61 6.74 -13.67
CA ILE A 16 -5.30 6.64 -12.37
C ILE A 16 -4.31 6.25 -11.28
N VAL A 17 -3.47 5.25 -11.53
CA VAL A 17 -2.43 4.80 -10.59
C VAL A 17 -1.47 5.95 -10.28
N ARG A 18 -0.94 6.61 -11.29
CA ARG A 18 0.01 7.71 -11.13
C ARG A 18 -0.59 8.82 -10.26
N VAL A 19 -1.77 9.31 -10.62
CA VAL A 19 -2.45 10.37 -9.86
C VAL A 19 -2.84 9.90 -8.46
N GLY A 20 -3.30 8.67 -8.31
CA GLY A 20 -3.64 8.10 -7.01
C GLY A 20 -2.43 8.01 -6.09
N ARG A 21 -1.26 7.64 -6.61
CA ARG A 21 0.00 7.62 -5.84
C ARG A 21 0.45 9.04 -5.45
N GLU A 22 0.31 10.02 -6.34
CA GLU A 22 0.62 11.43 -6.05
C GLU A 22 -0.29 12.01 -4.94
N LEU A 23 -1.56 11.63 -4.92
CA LEU A 23 -2.50 12.04 -3.88
C LEU A 23 -2.22 11.35 -2.54
N GLY A 24 -1.76 10.11 -2.57
CA GLY A 24 -1.64 9.23 -1.41
C GLY A 24 -2.98 8.66 -0.96
N LEU A 25 -2.95 7.49 -0.31
CA LEU A 25 -4.16 6.75 0.08
C LEU A 25 -5.06 7.52 1.07
N SER A 26 -4.47 8.34 1.95
CA SER A 26 -5.22 9.13 2.93
C SER A 26 -6.13 10.19 2.29
N ARG A 27 -5.74 10.72 1.12
CA ARG A 27 -6.51 11.74 0.37
C ARG A 27 -7.17 11.20 -0.89
N LEU A 28 -7.09 9.89 -1.10
CA LEU A 28 -7.59 9.24 -2.30
C LEU A 28 -9.11 9.25 -2.35
N SER A 29 -9.67 9.77 -3.43
CA SER A 29 -11.11 9.68 -3.73
C SER A 29 -11.36 9.72 -5.23
N MET A 30 -12.50 9.18 -5.66
CA MET A 30 -12.92 9.23 -7.07
C MET A 30 -12.94 10.67 -7.61
N ASN A 31 -13.43 11.61 -6.80
CA ASN A 31 -13.51 13.02 -7.21
C ASN A 31 -12.11 13.65 -7.32
N ALA A 32 -11.23 13.44 -6.34
CA ALA A 32 -9.89 14.00 -6.36
C ALA A 32 -9.06 13.49 -7.56
N VAL A 33 -9.18 12.21 -7.90
CA VAL A 33 -8.51 11.63 -9.09
C VAL A 33 -9.11 12.19 -10.38
N ALA A 34 -10.45 12.26 -10.48
CA ALA A 34 -11.14 12.79 -11.65
C ALA A 34 -10.76 14.26 -11.92
N GLU A 35 -10.73 15.08 -10.87
CA GLU A 35 -10.32 16.49 -10.94
C GLU A 35 -8.88 16.65 -11.47
N ARG A 36 -7.95 15.86 -10.91
CA ARG A 36 -6.54 15.87 -11.36
C ARG A 36 -6.36 15.43 -12.79
N LEU A 37 -7.18 14.49 -13.27
CA LEU A 37 -7.15 14.00 -14.64
C LEU A 37 -7.93 14.88 -15.60
N GLY A 38 -8.74 15.84 -15.11
CA GLY A 38 -9.60 16.69 -15.93
C GLY A 38 -10.75 15.93 -16.59
N VAL A 39 -11.29 14.90 -15.92
CA VAL A 39 -12.41 14.07 -16.40
C VAL A 39 -13.54 14.02 -15.38
N SER A 40 -14.68 13.45 -15.78
CA SER A 40 -15.76 13.20 -14.82
C SER A 40 -15.48 11.98 -13.96
N SER A 41 -15.95 11.97 -12.71
CA SER A 41 -15.87 10.79 -11.84
C SER A 41 -16.49 9.54 -12.50
N THR A 42 -17.55 9.73 -13.30
CA THR A 42 -18.21 8.67 -14.07
C THR A 42 -17.24 7.98 -15.06
N ALA A 43 -16.28 8.71 -15.61
CA ALA A 43 -15.29 8.13 -16.53
C ALA A 43 -14.38 7.11 -15.83
N LEU A 44 -14.11 7.29 -14.53
CA LEU A 44 -13.26 6.39 -13.74
C LEU A 44 -13.93 5.04 -13.46
N TYR A 45 -15.27 5.01 -13.36
CA TYR A 45 -16.02 3.75 -13.09
C TYR A 45 -15.88 2.70 -14.21
N ARG A 46 -15.30 3.07 -15.34
CA ARG A 46 -14.95 2.11 -16.40
C ARG A 46 -13.65 1.34 -16.11
N HIS A 47 -12.85 1.86 -15.18
CA HIS A 47 -11.51 1.34 -14.85
C HIS A 47 -11.44 0.77 -13.44
N VAL A 48 -12.26 1.29 -12.52
CA VAL A 48 -12.25 0.88 -11.10
C VAL A 48 -13.68 0.71 -10.58
N ASP A 49 -13.87 -0.30 -9.73
CA ASP A 49 -15.14 -0.57 -9.07
C ASP A 49 -15.28 0.31 -7.81
N GLY A 50 -15.61 1.57 -8.04
CA GLY A 50 -15.81 2.55 -6.99
C GLY A 50 -14.56 2.85 -6.15
N ARG A 51 -14.78 3.37 -4.95
CA ARG A 51 -13.72 3.75 -4.02
C ARG A 51 -12.84 2.56 -3.64
N TRP A 52 -13.44 1.43 -3.34
CA TRP A 52 -12.72 0.22 -2.96
C TRP A 52 -11.78 -0.27 -4.08
N GLY A 53 -12.27 -0.32 -5.33
CA GLY A 53 -11.45 -0.68 -6.48
C GLY A 53 -10.29 0.30 -6.71
N LEU A 54 -10.55 1.60 -6.50
CA LEU A 54 -9.51 2.63 -6.59
C LEU A 54 -8.44 2.48 -5.50
N GLU A 55 -8.86 2.27 -4.24
CA GLU A 55 -7.94 2.04 -3.12
C GLU A 55 -7.10 0.78 -3.34
N ASN A 56 -7.71 -0.29 -3.85
CA ASN A 56 -7.03 -1.53 -4.16
C ASN A 56 -6.00 -1.35 -5.29
N LEU A 57 -6.38 -0.68 -6.37
CA LEU A 57 -5.49 -0.42 -7.49
C LEU A 57 -4.25 0.38 -7.07
N VAL A 58 -4.44 1.44 -6.30
CA VAL A 58 -3.35 2.32 -5.85
C VAL A 58 -2.52 1.64 -4.75
N GLY A 59 -3.17 0.99 -3.77
CA GLY A 59 -2.50 0.30 -2.68
C GLY A 59 -1.61 -0.85 -3.16
N GLU A 60 -2.11 -1.69 -4.08
CA GLU A 60 -1.31 -2.75 -4.69
C GLU A 60 -0.13 -2.17 -5.50
N SER A 61 -0.33 -1.07 -6.22
CA SER A 61 0.75 -0.41 -6.94
C SER A 61 1.86 0.08 -6.01
N ILE A 62 1.52 0.54 -4.81
CA ILE A 62 2.49 0.95 -3.79
C ILE A 62 3.19 -0.28 -3.21
N LEU A 63 2.44 -1.33 -2.83
CA LEU A 63 3.02 -2.56 -2.29
C LEU A 63 3.97 -3.26 -3.25
N ASN A 64 3.75 -3.13 -4.56
CA ASN A 64 4.65 -3.67 -5.57
C ASN A 64 6.05 -3.04 -5.56
N ASP A 65 6.24 -1.89 -4.90
CA ASP A 65 7.56 -1.26 -4.73
C ASP A 65 8.30 -1.78 -3.49
N LEU A 66 7.58 -2.40 -2.55
CA LEU A 66 8.20 -2.94 -1.34
C LEU A 66 9.13 -4.10 -1.69
N ARG A 67 10.37 -3.98 -1.24
CA ARG A 67 11.36 -5.06 -1.23
C ARG A 67 11.84 -5.22 0.20
N LEU A 68 11.79 -6.44 0.69
CA LEU A 68 12.31 -6.78 2.00
C LEU A 68 13.69 -7.42 1.80
N ASP A 69 14.70 -6.76 2.36
CA ASP A 69 16.08 -7.25 2.30
C ASP A 69 16.25 -8.42 3.25
N ASP A 70 16.78 -9.53 2.74
CA ASP A 70 17.15 -10.70 3.50
C ASP A 70 18.69 -10.78 3.60
N ASP A 71 19.22 -10.51 4.80
CA ASP A 71 20.63 -10.71 5.08
C ASP A 71 20.87 -12.19 5.48
N PRO A 72 21.63 -12.97 4.68
CA PRO A 72 21.85 -14.37 4.97
C PRO A 72 22.67 -14.61 6.25
N GLU A 73 23.39 -13.60 6.76
CA GLU A 73 24.14 -13.69 8.01
C GLU A 73 23.26 -13.48 9.25
N HIS A 74 22.02 -13.02 9.06
CA HIS A 74 21.08 -12.89 10.16
C HIS A 74 20.57 -14.27 10.61
N ASP A 75 20.63 -14.52 11.91
CA ASP A 75 19.83 -15.56 12.54
C ASP A 75 18.34 -15.25 12.43
N THR A 76 17.48 -16.18 12.78
CA THR A 76 16.01 -16.01 12.66
C THR A 76 15.50 -14.78 13.40
N VAL A 77 15.99 -14.51 14.60
CA VAL A 77 15.51 -13.38 15.42
C VAL A 77 15.87 -12.06 14.77
N ARG A 78 17.11 -11.89 14.32
CA ARG A 78 17.57 -10.69 13.63
C ARG A 78 16.86 -10.49 12.29
N HIS A 79 16.64 -11.58 11.56
CA HIS A 79 15.90 -11.55 10.30
C HIS A 79 14.47 -11.07 10.51
N LEU A 80 13.71 -11.69 11.40
CA LEU A 80 12.32 -11.31 11.68
C LEU A 80 12.19 -9.87 12.21
N LEU A 81 13.12 -9.43 13.04
CA LEU A 81 13.18 -8.04 13.50
C LEU A 81 13.44 -7.09 12.33
N SER A 82 14.40 -7.41 11.47
CA SER A 82 14.73 -6.61 10.28
C SER A 82 13.53 -6.48 9.36
N VAL A 83 12.87 -7.58 9.03
CA VAL A 83 11.66 -7.62 8.19
C VAL A 83 10.54 -6.77 8.78
N GLY A 84 10.27 -6.93 10.09
CA GLY A 84 9.25 -6.13 10.78
C GLY A 84 9.54 -4.63 10.72
N LEU A 85 10.79 -4.22 10.94
CA LEU A 85 11.20 -2.82 10.87
C LEU A 85 11.16 -2.25 9.44
N GLN A 86 11.58 -3.01 8.44
CA GLN A 86 11.49 -2.62 7.03
C GLN A 86 10.04 -2.42 6.60
N LEU A 87 9.17 -3.39 6.92
CA LEU A 87 7.73 -3.30 6.61
C LEU A 87 7.08 -2.09 7.30
N ARG A 88 7.34 -1.90 8.60
CA ARG A 88 6.86 -0.74 9.34
C ARG A 88 7.33 0.58 8.71
N SER A 89 8.63 0.69 8.39
CA SER A 89 9.20 1.90 7.79
C SER A 89 8.57 2.21 6.44
N PHE A 90 8.36 1.20 5.60
CA PHE A 90 7.70 1.35 4.31
C PHE A 90 6.26 1.83 4.46
N ILE A 91 5.49 1.22 5.36
CA ILE A 91 4.08 1.61 5.61
C ILE A 91 4.00 3.06 6.08
N LEU A 92 4.83 3.47 7.04
CA LEU A 92 4.85 4.84 7.56
C LEU A 92 5.34 5.88 6.55
N GLY A 93 6.10 5.46 5.54
CA GLY A 93 6.49 6.30 4.41
C GLY A 93 5.36 6.58 3.41
N HIS A 94 4.21 5.90 3.53
CA HIS A 94 3.09 6.00 2.61
C HIS A 94 1.78 6.28 3.37
N PRO A 95 1.42 7.56 3.61
CA PRO A 95 0.23 7.92 4.40
C PRO A 95 -1.05 7.25 3.91
N GLY A 96 -1.76 6.61 4.84
CA GLY A 96 -2.97 5.83 4.58
C GLY A 96 -2.73 4.36 4.19
N LEU A 97 -1.48 3.95 3.93
CA LEU A 97 -1.17 2.56 3.58
C LEU A 97 -1.42 1.61 4.76
N ALA A 98 -1.22 2.06 6.01
CA ALA A 98 -1.49 1.24 7.19
C ALA A 98 -2.94 0.74 7.23
N ALA A 99 -3.91 1.64 7.02
CA ALA A 99 -5.33 1.28 7.00
C ALA A 99 -5.66 0.30 5.86
N TYR A 100 -5.06 0.52 4.69
CA TYR A 100 -5.22 -0.36 3.53
C TYR A 100 -4.72 -1.79 3.84
N VAL A 101 -3.48 -1.93 4.30
CA VAL A 101 -2.91 -3.26 4.56
C VAL A 101 -3.56 -3.98 5.73
N GLN A 102 -4.07 -3.28 6.76
CA GLN A 102 -4.84 -3.89 7.84
C GLN A 102 -6.09 -4.61 7.33
N THR A 103 -6.71 -4.09 6.27
CA THR A 103 -7.96 -4.64 5.73
C THR A 103 -7.69 -5.75 4.72
N LEU A 104 -6.65 -5.65 3.91
CA LEU A 104 -6.44 -6.49 2.73
C LEU A 104 -5.20 -7.39 2.78
N PHE A 105 -4.23 -7.13 3.67
CA PHE A 105 -3.04 -7.98 3.75
C PHE A 105 -3.33 -9.36 4.36
N PRO A 106 -2.85 -10.48 3.79
CA PRO A 106 -2.04 -10.62 2.56
C PRO A 106 -2.88 -10.96 1.29
N ARG A 107 -4.14 -10.50 1.20
CA ARG A 107 -5.09 -10.95 0.16
C ARG A 107 -4.78 -10.42 -1.24
N GLY A 108 -4.12 -9.26 -1.37
CA GLY A 108 -3.65 -8.73 -2.64
C GLY A 108 -2.46 -9.49 -3.21
N GLU A 109 -2.12 -9.25 -4.46
CA GLU A 109 -0.99 -9.89 -5.13
C GLU A 109 0.34 -9.51 -4.48
N GLY A 110 0.54 -8.22 -4.18
CA GLY A 110 1.75 -7.73 -3.51
C GLY A 110 1.95 -8.38 -2.15
N GLY A 111 0.90 -8.48 -1.33
CA GLY A 111 0.97 -9.13 -0.03
C GLY A 111 1.29 -10.62 -0.12
N ARG A 112 0.72 -11.33 -1.10
CA ARG A 112 1.03 -12.75 -1.33
C ARG A 112 2.47 -12.97 -1.77
N MET A 113 3.00 -12.11 -2.64
CA MET A 113 4.40 -12.19 -3.09
C MET A 113 5.37 -11.94 -1.94
N LEU A 114 5.09 -10.96 -1.09
CA LEU A 114 5.90 -10.69 0.11
C LEU A 114 5.89 -11.86 1.08
N LEU A 115 4.72 -12.45 1.33
CA LEU A 115 4.61 -13.63 2.19
C LEU A 115 5.37 -14.82 1.61
N ALA A 116 5.27 -15.06 0.31
CA ALA A 116 5.99 -16.16 -0.34
C ALA A 116 7.51 -15.99 -0.24
N ALA A 117 8.03 -14.77 -0.47
CA ALA A 117 9.45 -14.47 -0.33
C ALA A 117 9.93 -14.68 1.12
N GLU A 118 9.13 -14.30 2.10
CA GLU A 118 9.47 -14.46 3.51
C GLU A 118 9.44 -15.92 3.95
N VAL A 119 8.47 -16.71 3.46
CA VAL A 119 8.43 -18.17 3.69
C VAL A 119 9.68 -18.84 3.12
N GLU A 120 10.15 -18.41 1.96
CA GLU A 120 11.39 -18.91 1.36
C GLU A 120 12.62 -18.52 2.20
N ALA A 121 12.69 -17.28 2.68
CA ALA A 121 13.77 -16.80 3.54
C ALA A 121 13.86 -17.56 4.87
N LEU A 122 12.72 -17.85 5.48
CA LEU A 122 12.64 -18.68 6.68
C LEU A 122 12.92 -20.16 6.39
N GLY A 123 12.54 -20.65 5.21
CA GLY A 123 12.91 -21.98 4.75
C GLY A 123 14.44 -22.17 4.65
N ARG A 124 15.18 -21.17 4.19
CA ARG A 124 16.66 -21.17 4.19
C ARG A 124 17.24 -21.24 5.60
N ARG A 125 16.48 -20.80 6.61
CA ARG A 125 16.84 -20.88 8.04
C ARG A 125 16.34 -22.14 8.73
N GLY A 126 15.80 -23.10 7.97
CA GLY A 126 15.42 -24.43 8.46
C GLY A 126 13.98 -24.57 8.93
N TYR A 127 13.12 -23.58 8.69
CA TYR A 127 11.70 -23.66 9.06
C TYR A 127 10.88 -24.41 8.01
N ALA A 128 9.98 -25.28 8.46
CA ALA A 128 8.96 -25.88 7.61
C ALA A 128 7.96 -24.80 7.11
N PRO A 129 7.36 -24.97 5.94
CA PRO A 129 6.50 -23.94 5.32
C PRO A 129 5.36 -23.44 6.20
N ASP A 130 4.70 -24.31 6.96
CA ASP A 130 3.63 -23.97 7.88
C ASP A 130 4.11 -23.09 9.05
N ALA A 131 5.24 -23.44 9.66
CA ALA A 131 5.87 -22.63 10.69
C ALA A 131 6.35 -21.29 10.16
N ALA A 132 6.93 -21.26 8.95
CA ALA A 132 7.37 -20.05 8.28
C ALA A 132 6.18 -19.10 8.00
N ILE A 133 5.04 -19.62 7.52
CA ILE A 133 3.82 -18.83 7.30
C ILE A 133 3.33 -18.19 8.61
N VAL A 134 3.32 -18.95 9.71
CA VAL A 134 2.88 -18.43 11.01
C VAL A 134 3.80 -17.32 11.51
N LEU A 135 5.12 -17.53 11.43
CA LEU A 135 6.11 -16.53 11.87
C LEU A 135 6.04 -15.26 11.02
N ALA A 136 6.05 -15.40 9.70
CA ALA A 136 5.94 -14.27 8.77
C ALA A 136 4.65 -13.48 8.99
N SER A 137 3.52 -14.18 9.11
CA SER A 137 2.22 -13.54 9.34
C SER A 137 2.14 -12.82 10.69
N ALA A 138 2.72 -13.39 11.74
CA ALA A 138 2.75 -12.78 13.05
C ALA A 138 3.58 -11.48 13.05
N VAL A 139 4.79 -11.51 12.47
CA VAL A 139 5.65 -10.33 12.35
C VAL A 139 4.99 -9.24 11.50
N ALA A 140 4.41 -9.61 10.36
CA ALA A 140 3.69 -8.67 9.50
C ALA A 140 2.51 -8.02 10.25
N SER A 141 1.70 -8.82 10.96
CA SER A 141 0.56 -8.32 11.74
C SER A 141 0.98 -7.33 12.82
N ILE A 142 2.07 -7.63 13.54
CA ILE A 142 2.63 -6.74 14.56
C ILE A 142 3.12 -5.43 13.91
N ALA A 143 3.92 -5.51 12.85
CA ALA A 143 4.47 -4.34 12.17
C ALA A 143 3.37 -3.43 11.61
N ILE A 144 2.35 -4.01 10.96
CA ILE A 144 1.19 -3.30 10.42
C ILE A 144 0.38 -2.65 11.55
N GLY A 145 0.13 -3.39 12.63
CA GLY A 145 -0.64 -2.88 13.78
C GLY A 145 0.05 -1.67 14.45
N TYR A 146 1.36 -1.72 14.68
CA TYR A 146 2.11 -0.59 15.20
C TYR A 146 2.16 0.59 14.23
N ALA A 147 2.38 0.34 12.93
CA ALA A 147 2.37 1.40 11.93
C ALA A 147 1.02 2.12 11.89
N ALA A 148 -0.09 1.38 11.94
CA ALA A 148 -1.43 1.96 11.96
C ALA A 148 -1.70 2.80 13.23
N ALA A 149 -1.23 2.35 14.38
CA ALA A 149 -1.36 3.12 15.62
C ALA A 149 -0.56 4.43 15.56
N GLU A 150 0.62 4.41 14.96
CA GLU A 150 1.45 5.60 14.76
C GLU A 150 0.86 6.58 13.76
N ASP A 151 0.29 6.10 12.64
CA ASP A 151 -0.42 6.96 11.68
C ASP A 151 -1.56 7.72 12.34
N VAL A 152 -2.40 7.03 13.12
CA VAL A 152 -3.50 7.68 13.87
C VAL A 152 -2.99 8.72 14.87
N GLN A 153 -1.86 8.46 15.53
CA GLN A 153 -1.28 9.42 16.48
C GLN A 153 -0.74 10.65 15.76
N ARG A 154 -0.12 10.46 14.58
CA ARG A 154 0.44 11.54 13.75
C ARG A 154 -0.67 12.44 13.22
N GLU A 155 -1.74 11.88 12.65
CA GLU A 155 -2.91 12.61 12.18
C GLU A 155 -3.56 13.46 13.30
N ARG A 156 -3.67 12.90 14.52
CA ARG A 156 -4.19 13.63 15.68
C ARG A 156 -3.30 14.77 16.14
N ALA A 157 -1.98 14.63 15.98
CA ALA A 157 -1.04 15.69 16.33
C ALA A 157 -1.09 16.85 15.31
N GLU A 158 -1.14 16.52 14.02
CA GLU A 158 -1.27 17.49 12.93
C GLU A 158 -2.57 18.29 13.03
N GLY A 159 -3.71 17.61 13.22
CA GLY A 159 -5.01 18.27 13.37
C GLY A 159 -5.16 19.17 14.61
N ARG A 160 -4.31 18.99 15.65
CA ARG A 160 -4.24 19.91 16.78
C ARG A 160 -3.44 21.17 16.47
N SER A 161 -2.37 21.02 15.71
CA SER A 161 -1.51 22.17 15.32
C SER A 161 -2.17 23.12 14.34
N GLU A 162 -3.18 22.69 13.60
CA GLU A 162 -3.95 23.53 12.67
C GLU A 162 -5.08 24.33 13.37
N GLN A 163 -5.38 24.04 14.64
CA GLN A 163 -6.43 24.71 15.43
C GLN A 163 -5.90 25.73 16.44
N GLU A 164 -4.58 25.85 16.59
CA GLU A 164 -3.90 26.87 17.40
C GLU A 164 -3.41 28.05 16.51
#